data_8a30fe8a8fa815c1af1b34eb1c276c0f
#
_entry.id   8a30fe8a8fa815c1af1b34eb1c276c0f
#
_cell.length_a   1.000
_cell.length_b   1.000
_cell.length_c   1.000
_cell.angle_alpha   90.00
_cell.angle_beta   90.00
_cell.angle_gamma   90.00
#
_symmetry.space_group_name_H-M   'P 1'
#
loop_
_entity.id
_entity.type
_entity.pdbx_description
1 polymer ?
#
loop_
_entity_poly.entity_id
_entity_poly.type
_entity_poly.pdbx_seq_one_letter_code
_entity_poly.pdbx_strand_id
1 'polypeptide(L)'
;MDEQTKNLILATALSFLVLLTWMFLFPPEPIPEEIVTSENQTSQTITGSNKKLSNEEISELNDSTSQNSEETFAPRVEILTKNLKGSIWLKGGRIDELSLQKYRETLNESSNNVTLLSPDGTKNPYYAFHGWAGMKGLDEGETPNSSTIWTLKSGRILTENSPITLSWKNNKGIIFEKTISIDENYMFEISQSVINGSSENIQLYPYGNLTRNGQPDTIGFYILHEGVVGMHDGELIETNYGDIEDLSREEITREIQQNGWIGFTDKYWMSTLIPKAGQTFKMDQRYFPSSDNFEVWMRLPPVQVNINESASVTTNLFVGAKEVNTIKSYQQSLDIENFVDSVDWGWFFYLTKPIFFLLDWFNSFTHNMGWSIILLTLFIKTLLFPLSYKSFVSMSRMKHLQPQMEKIKKNAGDDRAKLQQELMALYKKEKVNPVAGCLPILLQIPVFFSLYKVLFVTIEMRHAPFIGWIKDLSAPDPTSYMNLFGLLPFSPPDPTSLFSIFSIGVYPILMGVTMWLQQKLNPAPTDKTQAMIFAWMPWVFMFMLGQFSAGLVIYWVANNLIQFGQQYIIMYSQGVKPDIFGNILKSFKKSE
;
A
#
# COMPACT_ATOMS: atom_id res chain seq x y z
N MET A 1 -2.79 12.89 -47.50
CA MET A 1 -3.06 11.97 -46.37
C MET A 1 -4.30 11.16 -46.72
N ASP A 2 -4.15 9.84 -46.73
CA ASP A 2 -5.20 8.90 -47.05
C ASP A 2 -6.33 8.98 -46.00
N GLU A 3 -7.61 8.83 -46.39
CA GLU A 3 -8.76 8.93 -45.47
C GLU A 3 -8.66 7.99 -44.27
N GLN A 4 -8.08 6.81 -44.47
CA GLN A 4 -7.84 5.85 -43.38
C GLN A 4 -6.81 6.36 -42.35
N THR A 5 -5.78 7.06 -42.80
CA THR A 5 -4.78 7.67 -41.92
C THR A 5 -5.39 8.83 -41.12
N LYS A 6 -6.30 9.62 -41.73
CA LYS A 6 -7.07 10.66 -41.02
C LYS A 6 -7.99 10.04 -39.96
N ASN A 7 -8.73 8.99 -40.30
CA ASN A 7 -9.64 8.33 -39.39
C ASN A 7 -8.89 7.65 -38.22
N LEU A 8 -7.72 7.10 -38.47
CA LEU A 8 -6.90 6.49 -37.43
C LEU A 8 -6.27 7.55 -36.50
N ILE A 9 -5.75 8.65 -37.06
CA ILE A 9 -5.27 9.79 -36.25
C ILE A 9 -6.42 10.39 -35.45
N LEU A 10 -7.59 10.52 -36.06
CA LEU A 10 -8.79 11.01 -35.38
C LEU A 10 -9.23 10.06 -34.26
N ALA A 11 -9.24 8.74 -34.52
CA ALA A 11 -9.59 7.73 -33.51
C ALA A 11 -8.56 7.69 -32.37
N THR A 12 -7.27 7.79 -32.68
CA THR A 12 -6.21 7.85 -31.66
C THR A 12 -6.27 9.14 -30.87
N ALA A 13 -6.48 10.28 -31.53
CA ALA A 13 -6.67 11.56 -30.87
C ALA A 13 -7.95 11.59 -30.02
N LEU A 14 -9.04 10.97 -30.51
CA LEU A 14 -10.29 10.87 -29.76
C LEU A 14 -10.14 9.95 -28.55
N SER A 15 -9.46 8.81 -28.69
CA SER A 15 -9.13 7.91 -27.58
C SER A 15 -8.25 8.59 -26.53
N PHE A 16 -7.26 9.36 -26.97
CA PHE A 16 -6.41 10.15 -26.09
C PHE A 16 -7.19 11.28 -25.40
N LEU A 17 -8.10 11.93 -26.14
CA LEU A 17 -8.99 12.96 -25.60
C LEU A 17 -10.00 12.35 -24.61
N VAL A 18 -10.51 11.15 -24.85
CA VAL A 18 -11.35 10.41 -23.90
C VAL A 18 -10.57 10.07 -22.63
N LEU A 19 -9.33 9.61 -22.74
CA LEU A 19 -8.46 9.36 -21.59
C LEU A 19 -8.12 10.65 -20.83
N LEU A 20 -7.81 11.73 -21.52
CA LEU A 20 -7.60 13.04 -20.88
C LEU A 20 -8.87 13.58 -20.23
N THR A 21 -10.03 13.41 -20.90
CA THR A 21 -11.33 13.81 -20.35
C THR A 21 -11.69 12.95 -19.14
N TRP A 22 -11.39 11.65 -19.19
CA TRP A 22 -11.56 10.76 -18.04
C TRP A 22 -10.67 11.20 -16.87
N MET A 23 -9.39 11.47 -17.10
CA MET A 23 -8.46 11.97 -16.07
C MET A 23 -8.88 13.36 -15.54
N PHE A 24 -9.56 14.16 -16.35
CA PHE A 24 -10.07 15.47 -15.95
C PHE A 24 -11.38 15.40 -15.16
N LEU A 25 -12.29 14.49 -15.55
CA LEU A 25 -13.59 14.30 -14.88
C LEU A 25 -13.48 13.42 -13.65
N PHE A 26 -12.50 12.50 -13.64
CA PHE A 26 -12.17 11.61 -12.54
C PHE A 26 -10.67 11.74 -12.24
N PRO A 27 -10.22 12.91 -11.74
CA PRO A 27 -8.83 13.03 -11.33
C PRO A 27 -8.55 11.98 -10.25
N PRO A 28 -7.39 11.28 -10.30
CA PRO A 28 -6.96 10.48 -9.16
C PRO A 28 -6.94 11.43 -7.96
N GLU A 29 -7.52 11.00 -6.85
CA GLU A 29 -7.52 11.81 -5.63
C GLU A 29 -6.08 12.20 -5.31
N PRO A 30 -5.82 13.48 -4.98
CA PRO A 30 -4.47 13.95 -4.71
C PRO A 30 -3.92 13.14 -3.53
N ILE A 31 -2.73 12.58 -3.70
CA ILE A 31 -1.95 12.03 -2.59
C ILE A 31 -1.88 13.13 -1.54
N PRO A 32 -2.29 12.89 -0.27
CA PRO A 32 -2.26 13.94 0.74
C PRO A 32 -0.85 14.50 0.85
N GLU A 33 -0.69 15.75 0.43
CA GLU A 33 0.55 16.49 0.65
C GLU A 33 0.66 16.76 2.15
N GLU A 34 1.73 16.31 2.73
CA GLU A 34 2.25 16.87 3.97
C GLU A 34 2.48 18.36 3.75
N ILE A 35 1.60 19.16 4.36
CA ILE A 35 1.68 20.62 4.33
C ILE A 35 3.00 21.04 4.97
N VAL A 36 3.98 21.36 4.15
CA VAL A 36 5.14 22.16 4.59
C VAL A 36 4.63 23.60 4.78
N THR A 37 4.03 23.86 5.93
CA THR A 37 3.77 25.21 6.39
C THR A 37 5.13 25.86 6.68
N SER A 38 5.67 26.58 5.72
CA SER A 38 6.69 27.58 6.00
C SER A 38 6.02 28.71 6.77
N GLU A 39 6.24 28.73 8.09
CA GLU A 39 5.90 29.89 8.93
C GLU A 39 6.71 31.10 8.45
N ASN A 40 6.08 31.93 7.64
CA ASN A 40 6.48 33.33 7.53
C ASN A 40 5.80 34.10 8.67
N GLN A 41 6.55 34.32 9.73
CA GLN A 41 6.19 35.25 10.79
C GLN A 41 6.00 36.64 10.22
N THR A 42 4.75 37.01 10.04
CA THR A 42 4.40 38.43 9.91
C THR A 42 3.81 38.91 11.24
N SER A 43 4.65 39.60 11.99
CA SER A 43 4.26 40.30 13.22
C SER A 43 3.22 41.38 12.89
N GLN A 44 1.95 41.09 13.22
CA GLN A 44 0.94 42.16 13.31
C GLN A 44 0.69 42.46 14.78
N THR A 45 1.12 43.67 15.15
CA THR A 45 0.87 44.31 16.45
C THR A 45 -0.63 44.54 16.61
N ILE A 46 -1.29 43.79 17.48
CA ILE A 46 -2.67 44.06 17.90
C ILE A 46 -2.63 44.97 19.12
N THR A 47 -3.02 46.22 18.90
CA THR A 47 -3.25 47.20 19.96
C THR A 47 -4.46 46.81 20.80
N GLY A 48 -4.26 46.51 22.06
CA GLY A 48 -5.29 46.07 22.96
C GLY A 48 -6.30 47.17 23.27
N SER A 49 -7.59 46.79 23.30
CA SER A 49 -8.65 47.54 23.94
C SER A 49 -9.09 46.74 25.18
N ASN A 50 -8.69 47.16 26.35
CA ASN A 50 -9.12 46.64 27.64
C ASN A 50 -10.59 46.95 27.87
N LYS A 51 -11.46 45.96 27.71
CA LYS A 51 -12.83 45.99 28.28
C LYS A 51 -12.89 45.18 29.53
N LYS A 52 -13.09 45.82 30.65
CA LYS A 52 -13.21 45.22 32.00
C LYS A 52 -14.56 44.50 32.07
N LEU A 53 -14.57 43.16 32.13
CA LEU A 53 -15.75 42.34 32.34
C LEU A 53 -16.22 42.43 33.80
N SER A 54 -17.54 42.42 34.03
CA SER A 54 -18.16 42.47 35.38
C SER A 54 -18.05 41.13 36.10
N ASN A 55 -18.10 41.13 37.41
CA ASN A 55 -17.98 39.93 38.25
C ASN A 55 -19.11 38.89 38.04
N GLU A 56 -20.23 39.25 37.40
CA GLU A 56 -21.32 38.33 37.06
C GLU A 56 -21.03 37.51 35.83
N GLU A 57 -20.37 38.08 34.82
CA GLU A 57 -19.93 37.35 33.60
C GLU A 57 -18.83 36.31 33.89
N ILE A 58 -18.02 36.50 34.96
CA ILE A 58 -17.00 35.55 35.41
C ILE A 58 -17.61 34.34 36.11
N SER A 59 -18.76 34.52 36.80
CA SER A 59 -19.48 33.42 37.47
C SER A 59 -20.16 32.46 36.48
N GLU A 60 -20.74 32.98 35.38
CA GLU A 60 -21.37 32.14 34.36
C GLU A 60 -20.34 31.40 33.49
N LEU A 61 -19.16 31.96 33.28
CA LEU A 61 -18.07 31.27 32.60
C LEU A 61 -17.44 30.15 33.43
N ASN A 62 -17.41 30.29 34.75
CA ASN A 62 -16.89 29.26 35.63
C ASN A 62 -17.84 28.07 35.79
N ASP A 63 -19.16 28.29 35.76
CA ASP A 63 -20.15 27.19 35.87
C ASP A 63 -20.26 26.38 34.57
N SER A 64 -20.10 27.01 33.40
CA SER A 64 -20.11 26.29 32.14
C SER A 64 -18.80 25.53 31.87
N THR A 65 -17.69 25.93 32.49
CA THR A 65 -16.38 25.24 32.35
C THR A 65 -16.24 24.04 33.28
N SER A 66 -16.99 24.03 34.41
CA SER A 66 -16.90 22.96 35.42
C SER A 66 -17.61 21.66 35.01
N GLN A 67 -18.61 21.71 34.12
CA GLN A 67 -19.33 20.51 33.68
C GLN A 67 -18.67 19.80 32.48
N ASN A 68 -17.87 20.50 31.69
CA ASN A 68 -17.14 19.89 30.54
C ASN A 68 -15.71 19.44 30.89
N SER A 69 -15.19 19.78 32.09
CA SER A 69 -13.81 19.48 32.48
C SER A 69 -13.64 18.17 33.27
N GLU A 70 -14.69 17.57 33.79
CA GLU A 70 -14.58 16.28 34.50
C GLU A 70 -14.56 15.06 33.55
N GLU A 71 -15.04 15.18 32.34
CA GLU A 71 -14.99 14.07 31.37
C GLU A 71 -13.61 13.83 30.73
N THR A 72 -12.71 14.79 30.80
CA THR A 72 -11.39 14.73 30.10
C THR A 72 -10.26 14.22 31.02
N PHE A 73 -10.46 14.01 32.31
CA PHE A 73 -9.40 13.71 33.29
C PHE A 73 -9.34 12.27 33.79
N ALA A 74 -9.84 11.28 33.04
CA ALA A 74 -9.50 9.90 33.38
C ALA A 74 -7.99 9.67 33.19
N PRO A 75 -7.29 9.09 34.19
CA PRO A 75 -5.85 8.85 34.08
C PRO A 75 -5.50 7.94 32.90
N ARG A 76 -4.29 8.09 32.38
CA ARG A 76 -3.75 7.26 31.30
C ARG A 76 -2.57 6.43 31.82
N VAL A 77 -2.41 5.23 31.27
CA VAL A 77 -1.27 4.36 31.50
C VAL A 77 -0.38 4.40 30.27
N GLU A 78 0.87 4.80 30.45
CA GLU A 78 1.85 4.93 29.37
C GLU A 78 2.20 3.57 28.78
N ILE A 79 2.36 3.51 27.44
CA ILE A 79 2.94 2.42 26.66
C ILE A 79 4.29 2.89 26.16
N LEU A 80 5.34 2.16 26.47
CA LEU A 80 6.70 2.49 26.02
C LEU A 80 7.48 1.21 25.74
N THR A 81 7.65 0.88 24.46
CA THR A 81 8.46 -0.24 23.97
C THR A 81 9.51 0.25 22.99
N LYS A 82 10.35 -0.64 22.49
CA LYS A 82 11.32 -0.31 21.45
C LYS A 82 10.67 0.23 20.17
N ASN A 83 9.50 -0.30 19.80
CA ASN A 83 8.85 -0.02 18.53
C ASN A 83 7.59 0.87 18.65
N LEU A 84 6.99 0.96 19.82
CA LEU A 84 5.73 1.65 20.06
C LEU A 84 5.82 2.62 21.24
N LYS A 85 5.15 3.76 21.13
CA LYS A 85 4.91 4.73 22.18
C LYS A 85 3.45 5.17 22.15
N GLY A 86 2.82 5.28 23.32
CA GLY A 86 1.43 5.70 23.40
C GLY A 86 0.89 5.61 24.81
N SER A 87 -0.45 5.44 24.93
CA SER A 87 -1.09 5.29 26.22
C SER A 87 -2.44 4.57 26.13
N ILE A 88 -2.86 4.00 27.26
CA ILE A 88 -4.17 3.38 27.48
C ILE A 88 -5.01 4.33 28.31
N TRP A 89 -6.19 4.66 27.83
CA TRP A 89 -7.12 5.48 28.60
C TRP A 89 -7.90 4.62 29.59
N LEU A 90 -7.87 4.99 30.88
CA LEU A 90 -8.59 4.23 31.91
C LEU A 90 -10.11 4.34 31.80
N LYS A 91 -10.66 5.37 31.16
CA LYS A 91 -12.06 5.40 30.73
C LYS A 91 -12.26 4.43 29.55
N GLY A 92 -13.06 3.40 29.74
CA GLY A 92 -13.23 2.29 28.85
C GLY A 92 -12.09 1.26 28.85
N GLY A 93 -10.91 1.58 29.39
CA GLY A 93 -9.73 0.72 29.36
C GLY A 93 -9.30 0.42 27.92
N ARG A 94 -9.30 1.46 27.05
CA ARG A 94 -9.05 1.36 25.61
C ARG A 94 -7.66 1.83 25.24
N ILE A 95 -7.10 1.22 24.20
CA ILE A 95 -5.86 1.65 23.58
C ILE A 95 -6.25 2.61 22.46
N ASP A 96 -6.04 3.91 22.66
CA ASP A 96 -6.49 4.97 21.75
C ASP A 96 -5.40 6.00 21.39
N GLU A 97 -4.17 5.80 21.87
CA GLU A 97 -3.03 6.63 21.50
C GLU A 97 -1.83 5.71 21.29
N LEU A 98 -1.39 5.57 20.05
CA LEU A 98 -0.26 4.70 19.71
C LEU A 98 0.46 5.21 18.47
N SER A 99 1.78 5.34 18.58
CA SER A 99 2.67 5.79 17.50
C SER A 99 3.86 4.84 17.34
N LEU A 100 4.34 4.71 16.11
CA LEU A 100 5.53 3.93 15.76
C LEU A 100 6.80 4.72 16.10
N GLN A 101 7.75 4.14 16.83
CA GLN A 101 8.99 4.81 17.12
C GLN A 101 10.02 4.72 15.96
N LYS A 102 9.93 3.66 15.16
CA LYS A 102 10.84 3.38 14.05
C LYS A 102 10.51 4.14 12.77
N TYR A 103 9.24 4.53 12.59
CA TYR A 103 8.75 5.11 11.35
C TYR A 103 8.26 6.55 11.57
N ARG A 104 8.75 7.45 10.73
CA ARG A 104 8.33 8.85 10.68
C ARG A 104 7.39 9.11 9.51
N GLU A 105 6.61 10.17 9.59
CA GLU A 105 5.70 10.56 8.50
C GLU A 105 6.47 10.95 7.24
N THR A 106 7.57 11.71 7.38
CA THR A 106 8.42 12.14 6.27
C THR A 106 9.88 11.72 6.44
N LEU A 107 10.69 11.96 5.41
CA LEU A 107 12.15 11.79 5.44
C LEU A 107 12.86 12.79 6.37
N ASN A 108 12.18 13.84 6.82
CA ASN A 108 12.77 14.82 7.71
C ASN A 108 12.91 14.24 9.12
N GLU A 109 14.10 14.31 9.69
CA GLU A 109 14.39 13.83 11.05
C GLU A 109 13.58 14.56 12.15
N SER A 110 13.09 15.76 11.88
CA SER A 110 12.20 16.51 12.78
C SER A 110 10.72 16.18 12.62
N SER A 111 10.35 15.38 11.62
CA SER A 111 8.96 14.96 11.39
C SER A 111 8.42 14.09 12.52
N ASN A 112 7.13 14.15 12.75
CA ASN A 112 6.44 13.32 13.73
C ASN A 112 6.59 11.83 13.40
N ASN A 113 6.45 11.02 14.42
CA ASN A 113 6.32 9.58 14.26
C ASN A 113 4.92 9.25 13.71
N VAL A 114 4.84 8.17 12.94
CA VAL A 114 3.55 7.70 12.38
C VAL A 114 2.62 7.33 13.53
N THR A 115 1.43 7.92 13.53
CA THR A 115 0.37 7.63 14.48
C THR A 115 -0.51 6.51 13.94
N LEU A 116 -0.69 5.44 14.74
CA LEU A 116 -1.51 4.28 14.41
C LEU A 116 -2.91 4.39 15.00
N LEU A 117 -3.01 4.79 16.27
CA LEU A 117 -4.25 4.99 16.98
C LEU A 117 -4.29 6.42 17.52
N SER A 118 -5.46 7.04 17.48
CA SER A 118 -5.67 8.43 17.88
C SER A 118 -6.94 8.59 18.73
N PRO A 119 -6.88 9.39 19.82
CA PRO A 119 -7.98 9.52 20.76
C PRO A 119 -9.15 10.34 20.21
N ASP A 120 -10.29 10.24 20.89
CA ASP A 120 -11.45 11.09 20.64
C ASP A 120 -11.07 12.57 20.71
N GLY A 121 -11.66 13.36 19.81
CA GLY A 121 -11.36 14.79 19.66
C GLY A 121 -10.24 15.11 18.69
N THR A 122 -9.54 14.11 18.12
CA THR A 122 -8.65 14.28 16.97
C THR A 122 -9.42 14.26 15.65
N LYS A 123 -8.76 14.56 14.54
CA LYS A 123 -9.41 14.60 13.21
C LYS A 123 -10.05 13.26 12.83
N ASN A 124 -9.38 12.15 13.11
CA ASN A 124 -9.82 10.79 12.75
C ASN A 124 -9.56 9.85 13.94
N PRO A 125 -10.44 9.83 14.96
CA PRO A 125 -10.29 8.93 16.11
C PRO A 125 -10.23 7.47 15.67
N TYR A 126 -9.26 6.73 16.23
CA TYR A 126 -9.09 5.32 15.96
C TYR A 126 -8.58 4.60 17.19
N TYR A 127 -9.32 3.60 17.68
CA TYR A 127 -8.99 2.92 18.93
C TYR A 127 -9.38 1.46 18.98
N ALA A 128 -8.73 0.72 19.86
CA ALA A 128 -9.03 -0.67 20.17
C ALA A 128 -9.68 -0.78 21.56
N PHE A 129 -10.74 -1.55 21.63
CA PHE A 129 -11.50 -1.80 22.86
C PHE A 129 -11.72 -3.30 23.06
N HIS A 130 -11.59 -3.79 24.29
CA HIS A 130 -11.92 -5.16 24.67
C HIS A 130 -12.82 -5.13 25.89
N GLY A 131 -13.85 -5.96 25.91
CA GLY A 131 -14.84 -5.94 26.96
C GLY A 131 -15.64 -7.24 27.09
N TRP A 132 -16.63 -7.17 27.97
CA TRP A 132 -17.59 -8.23 28.21
C TRP A 132 -19.00 -7.72 27.96
N ALA A 133 -19.83 -8.52 27.29
CA ALA A 133 -21.26 -8.21 27.17
C ALA A 133 -22.10 -9.26 27.92
N GLY A 134 -23.03 -8.80 28.72
CA GLY A 134 -23.93 -9.65 29.53
C GLY A 134 -24.97 -10.34 28.66
N MET A 135 -25.33 -11.58 29.00
CA MET A 135 -26.43 -12.34 28.41
C MET A 135 -27.50 -12.72 29.41
N LYS A 136 -27.10 -13.30 30.55
CA LYS A 136 -28.01 -13.77 31.60
C LYS A 136 -27.44 -13.45 32.98
N GLY A 137 -28.32 -12.98 33.90
CA GLY A 137 -27.93 -12.63 35.27
C GLY A 137 -27.24 -11.25 35.38
N LEU A 138 -27.16 -10.51 34.27
CA LEU A 138 -26.55 -9.18 34.21
C LEU A 138 -27.46 -8.22 33.45
N ASP A 139 -27.73 -7.07 34.08
CA ASP A 139 -28.49 -5.97 33.48
C ASP A 139 -27.57 -4.99 32.74
N GLU A 140 -28.17 -4.07 31.99
CA GLU A 140 -27.44 -3.00 31.32
C GLU A 140 -26.64 -2.15 32.34
N GLY A 141 -25.34 -1.93 32.03
CA GLY A 141 -24.45 -1.20 32.96
C GLY A 141 -23.75 -2.05 34.01
N GLU A 142 -24.06 -3.34 34.12
CA GLU A 142 -23.39 -4.27 35.06
C GLU A 142 -22.12 -4.90 34.47
N THR A 143 -21.90 -4.76 33.16
CA THR A 143 -20.65 -5.07 32.50
C THR A 143 -19.87 -3.80 32.15
N PRO A 144 -18.55 -3.85 32.13
CA PRO A 144 -17.75 -2.68 31.78
C PRO A 144 -17.99 -2.25 30.31
N ASN A 145 -18.19 -0.96 30.10
CA ASN A 145 -18.46 -0.33 28.81
C ASN A 145 -17.47 0.82 28.54
N SER A 146 -17.69 1.55 27.44
CA SER A 146 -16.82 2.67 27.03
C SER A 146 -16.72 3.83 28.02
N SER A 147 -17.71 3.98 28.92
CA SER A 147 -17.72 5.01 29.97
C SER A 147 -17.15 4.53 31.32
N THR A 148 -16.92 3.22 31.47
CA THR A 148 -16.40 2.63 32.70
C THR A 148 -14.99 3.14 33.02
N ILE A 149 -14.79 3.67 34.23
CA ILE A 149 -13.46 4.08 34.71
C ILE A 149 -12.80 2.89 35.39
N TRP A 150 -11.74 2.37 34.78
CA TRP A 150 -10.94 1.29 35.33
C TRP A 150 -9.92 1.81 36.35
N THR A 151 -9.58 0.98 37.32
CA THR A 151 -8.47 1.23 38.25
C THR A 151 -7.25 0.39 37.85
N LEU A 152 -6.07 0.98 37.92
CA LEU A 152 -4.82 0.27 37.71
C LEU A 152 -4.51 -0.58 38.95
N LYS A 153 -4.64 -1.91 38.81
CA LYS A 153 -4.39 -2.89 39.89
C LYS A 153 -2.93 -3.22 40.04
N SER A 154 -2.22 -3.39 38.90
CA SER A 154 -0.77 -3.71 38.87
C SER A 154 -0.09 -3.16 37.62
N GLY A 155 1.21 -3.00 37.70
CA GLY A 155 2.01 -2.33 36.66
C GLY A 155 1.97 -0.80 36.81
N ARG A 156 2.79 -0.10 36.06
CA ARG A 156 2.82 1.37 36.04
C ARG A 156 2.94 1.91 34.62
N ILE A 157 3.80 1.29 33.82
CA ILE A 157 4.06 1.58 32.42
C ILE A 157 4.02 0.22 31.73
N LEU A 158 3.34 0.12 30.59
CA LEU A 158 3.32 -1.09 29.76
C LEU A 158 4.60 -1.13 28.93
N THR A 159 5.42 -2.13 29.18
CA THR A 159 6.65 -2.42 28.41
C THR A 159 6.70 -3.90 28.07
N GLU A 160 7.67 -4.32 27.28
CA GLU A 160 7.84 -5.73 26.88
C GLU A 160 7.97 -6.68 28.09
N ASN A 161 8.48 -6.17 29.21
CA ASN A 161 8.73 -6.96 30.43
C ASN A 161 7.81 -6.60 31.60
N SER A 162 6.92 -5.65 31.43
CA SER A 162 6.05 -5.14 32.52
C SER A 162 4.59 -5.05 32.05
N PRO A 163 3.84 -6.14 32.16
CA PRO A 163 2.40 -6.11 31.86
C PRO A 163 1.66 -5.25 32.90
N ILE A 164 0.49 -4.74 32.50
CA ILE A 164 -0.41 -4.01 33.39
C ILE A 164 -1.71 -4.78 33.60
N THR A 165 -2.34 -4.61 34.76
CA THR A 165 -3.67 -5.15 35.02
C THR A 165 -4.61 -4.02 35.46
N LEU A 166 -5.71 -3.89 34.73
CA LEU A 166 -6.83 -3.02 35.04
C LEU A 166 -7.91 -3.83 35.76
N SER A 167 -8.59 -3.24 36.76
CA SER A 167 -9.68 -3.88 37.50
C SER A 167 -10.86 -2.95 37.64
N TRP A 168 -12.06 -3.50 37.53
CA TRP A 168 -13.30 -2.80 37.83
C TRP A 168 -14.28 -3.75 38.53
N LYS A 169 -14.98 -3.24 39.54
CA LYS A 169 -15.97 -4.00 40.33
C LYS A 169 -17.34 -3.35 40.19
N ASN A 170 -18.35 -4.13 39.81
CA ASN A 170 -19.73 -3.65 39.75
C ASN A 170 -20.44 -3.70 41.11
N ASN A 171 -21.67 -3.19 41.15
CA ASN A 171 -22.48 -3.12 42.38
C ASN A 171 -22.99 -4.49 42.89
N LYS A 172 -22.97 -5.54 42.04
CA LYS A 172 -23.33 -6.91 42.42
C LYS A 172 -22.13 -7.73 42.96
N GLY A 173 -20.96 -7.12 43.07
CA GLY A 173 -19.78 -7.77 43.60
C GLY A 173 -18.97 -8.53 42.55
N ILE A 174 -19.31 -8.43 41.25
CA ILE A 174 -18.57 -9.05 40.16
C ILE A 174 -17.34 -8.20 39.85
N ILE A 175 -16.20 -8.83 39.75
CA ILE A 175 -14.93 -8.16 39.44
C ILE A 175 -14.50 -8.52 38.00
N PHE A 176 -14.26 -7.52 37.22
CA PHE A 176 -13.68 -7.65 35.87
C PHE A 176 -12.23 -7.19 35.93
N GLU A 177 -11.35 -7.99 35.34
CA GLU A 177 -9.94 -7.64 35.22
C GLU A 177 -9.50 -7.78 33.76
N LYS A 178 -8.57 -6.92 33.34
CA LYS A 178 -7.97 -6.91 32.01
C LYS A 178 -6.47 -6.79 32.18
N THR A 179 -5.75 -7.87 31.90
CA THR A 179 -4.28 -7.87 31.86
C THR A 179 -3.82 -7.67 30.43
N ILE A 180 -2.97 -6.69 30.21
CA ILE A 180 -2.42 -6.32 28.90
C ILE A 180 -0.91 -6.50 28.98
N SER A 181 -0.37 -7.31 28.11
CA SER A 181 1.06 -7.44 27.84
C SER A 181 1.35 -7.11 26.37
N ILE A 182 2.59 -6.82 26.06
CA ILE A 182 3.07 -6.52 24.70
C ILE A 182 4.40 -7.20 24.49
N ASP A 183 4.65 -7.68 23.27
CA ASP A 183 5.94 -8.25 22.88
C ASP A 183 6.95 -7.18 22.40
N GLU A 184 8.08 -7.63 21.89
CA GLU A 184 9.15 -6.75 21.39
C GLU A 184 8.79 -5.99 20.09
N ASN A 185 7.74 -6.44 19.38
CA ASN A 185 7.33 -5.86 18.11
C ASN A 185 6.00 -5.11 18.22
N TYR A 186 4.88 -5.74 17.85
CA TYR A 186 3.58 -5.05 17.69
C TYR A 186 2.40 -5.86 18.22
N MET A 187 2.62 -7.01 18.88
CA MET A 187 1.56 -7.88 19.34
C MET A 187 1.23 -7.65 20.81
N PHE A 188 0.01 -7.20 21.06
CA PHE A 188 -0.56 -7.18 22.40
C PHE A 188 -1.24 -8.52 22.69
N GLU A 189 -1.03 -9.05 23.88
CA GLU A 189 -1.85 -10.12 24.44
C GLU A 189 -2.77 -9.53 25.49
N ILE A 190 -4.09 -9.74 25.34
CA ILE A 190 -5.12 -9.19 26.22
C ILE A 190 -5.86 -10.33 26.88
N SER A 191 -5.63 -10.52 28.17
CA SER A 191 -6.32 -11.49 28.99
C SER A 191 -7.43 -10.79 29.78
N GLN A 192 -8.68 -11.14 29.47
CA GLN A 192 -9.88 -10.66 30.15
C GLN A 192 -10.36 -11.70 31.13
N SER A 193 -10.53 -11.36 32.39
CA SER A 193 -11.07 -12.25 33.42
C SER A 193 -12.28 -11.63 34.13
N VAL A 194 -13.16 -12.51 34.57
CA VAL A 194 -14.33 -12.16 35.38
C VAL A 194 -14.40 -13.09 36.60
N ILE A 195 -14.61 -12.51 37.77
CA ILE A 195 -14.78 -13.22 39.04
C ILE A 195 -16.21 -12.92 39.52
N ASN A 196 -17.02 -13.97 39.60
CA ASN A 196 -18.42 -13.83 40.00
C ASN A 196 -18.58 -13.85 41.54
N GLY A 197 -18.57 -12.68 42.17
CA GLY A 197 -18.88 -12.51 43.59
C GLY A 197 -20.35 -12.21 43.86
N SER A 198 -21.24 -12.42 42.90
CA SER A 198 -22.68 -12.24 43.07
C SER A 198 -23.37 -13.48 43.63
N SER A 199 -24.67 -13.39 43.90
CA SER A 199 -25.50 -14.50 44.38
C SER A 199 -26.12 -15.36 43.28
N GLU A 200 -25.83 -15.08 41.98
CA GLU A 200 -26.44 -15.76 40.84
C GLU A 200 -25.37 -16.22 39.85
N ASN A 201 -25.67 -17.27 39.07
CA ASN A 201 -24.86 -17.67 37.96
C ASN A 201 -25.03 -16.64 36.83
N ILE A 202 -23.91 -16.22 36.25
CA ILE A 202 -23.90 -15.25 35.15
C ILE A 202 -23.43 -15.90 33.85
N GLN A 203 -23.92 -15.38 32.72
CA GLN A 203 -23.45 -15.74 31.39
C GLN A 203 -23.13 -14.46 30.64
N LEU A 204 -21.94 -14.43 30.02
CA LEU A 204 -21.45 -13.27 29.30
C LEU A 204 -20.50 -13.74 28.17
N TYR A 205 -20.34 -12.92 27.15
CA TYR A 205 -19.38 -13.19 26.09
C TYR A 205 -18.31 -12.10 26.01
N PRO A 206 -17.04 -12.53 25.88
CA PRO A 206 -15.94 -11.59 25.66
C PRO A 206 -15.91 -11.12 24.23
N TYR A 207 -15.50 -9.88 24.00
CA TYR A 207 -15.32 -9.32 22.68
C TYR A 207 -14.12 -8.39 22.58
N GLY A 208 -13.62 -8.22 21.34
CA GLY A 208 -12.71 -7.16 20.91
C GLY A 208 -13.37 -6.33 19.80
N ASN A 209 -13.06 -5.05 19.78
CA ASN A 209 -13.56 -4.11 18.79
C ASN A 209 -12.46 -3.15 18.36
N LEU A 210 -12.43 -2.81 17.07
CA LEU A 210 -11.69 -1.69 16.52
C LEU A 210 -12.71 -0.71 15.95
N THR A 211 -12.62 0.54 16.37
CA THR A 211 -13.48 1.63 15.88
C THR A 211 -12.64 2.70 15.25
N ARG A 212 -13.00 3.08 14.03
CA ARG A 212 -12.42 4.17 13.27
C ARG A 212 -13.50 5.18 12.90
N ASN A 213 -13.36 6.42 13.36
CA ASN A 213 -14.31 7.49 13.07
C ASN A 213 -13.89 8.23 11.80
N GLY A 214 -14.83 8.33 10.85
CA GLY A 214 -14.60 8.86 9.54
C GLY A 214 -13.78 7.95 8.63
N GLN A 215 -13.97 8.10 7.32
CA GLN A 215 -13.10 7.45 6.35
C GLN A 215 -11.71 8.10 6.42
N PRO A 216 -10.63 7.32 6.58
CA PRO A 216 -9.27 7.86 6.55
C PRO A 216 -8.93 8.41 5.18
N ASP A 217 -7.92 9.26 5.12
CA ASP A 217 -7.32 9.70 3.86
C ASP A 217 -6.63 8.48 3.22
N THR A 218 -7.35 7.73 2.37
CA THR A 218 -6.83 6.58 1.64
C THR A 218 -6.07 7.02 0.40
N ILE A 219 -5.10 6.22 -0.06
CA ILE A 219 -4.41 6.50 -1.34
C ILE A 219 -5.38 6.34 -2.52
N GLY A 220 -6.49 5.61 -2.35
CA GLY A 220 -7.53 5.43 -3.36
C GLY A 220 -7.03 4.76 -4.65
N PHE A 221 -5.90 4.06 -4.61
CA PHE A 221 -5.29 3.48 -5.79
C PHE A 221 -5.82 2.06 -6.03
N TYR A 222 -6.48 1.83 -7.14
CA TYR A 222 -7.23 0.62 -7.49
C TYR A 222 -6.48 -0.73 -7.33
N ILE A 223 -5.16 -0.71 -7.19
CA ILE A 223 -4.35 -1.91 -6.95
C ILE A 223 -3.97 -2.10 -5.49
N LEU A 224 -4.42 -1.23 -4.59
CA LEU A 224 -4.15 -1.28 -3.17
C LEU A 224 -5.46 -1.43 -2.41
N HIS A 225 -5.54 -2.45 -1.55
CA HIS A 225 -6.66 -2.57 -0.63
C HIS A 225 -6.37 -1.77 0.65
N GLU A 226 -7.29 -0.86 0.97
CA GLU A 226 -7.36 -0.09 2.22
C GLU A 226 -8.80 -0.16 2.75
N GLY A 227 -8.99 -0.73 3.93
CA GLY A 227 -10.31 -1.00 4.48
C GLY A 227 -10.29 -2.11 5.51
N VAL A 228 -11.37 -2.88 5.56
CA VAL A 228 -11.43 -4.08 6.40
C VAL A 228 -10.67 -5.22 5.72
N VAL A 229 -9.83 -5.89 6.49
CA VAL A 229 -9.13 -7.11 6.09
C VAL A 229 -9.36 -8.21 7.12
N GLY A 230 -9.57 -9.43 6.68
CA GLY A 230 -9.79 -10.56 7.59
C GLY A 230 -9.55 -11.92 6.95
N MET A 231 -9.48 -12.95 7.79
CA MET A 231 -9.38 -14.35 7.38
C MET A 231 -10.57 -15.12 7.96
N HIS A 232 -11.29 -15.82 7.10
CA HIS A 232 -12.45 -16.63 7.43
C HIS A 232 -12.20 -18.06 7.00
N ASP A 233 -11.75 -18.92 7.93
CA ASP A 233 -11.51 -20.35 7.67
C ASP A 233 -10.76 -20.60 6.35
N GLY A 234 -9.68 -19.87 6.08
CA GLY A 234 -8.84 -19.95 4.89
C GLY A 234 -9.21 -19.04 3.72
N GLU A 235 -10.31 -18.31 3.80
CA GLU A 235 -10.73 -17.30 2.80
C GLU A 235 -10.34 -15.89 3.25
N LEU A 236 -9.58 -15.18 2.41
CA LEU A 236 -9.24 -13.77 2.65
C LEU A 236 -10.44 -12.88 2.35
N ILE A 237 -10.78 -12.00 3.30
CA ILE A 237 -11.83 -10.99 3.18
C ILE A 237 -11.15 -9.64 3.01
N GLU A 238 -11.56 -8.90 1.99
CA GLU A 238 -11.15 -7.53 1.72
C GLU A 238 -12.40 -6.70 1.41
N THR A 239 -12.69 -5.68 2.24
CA THR A 239 -13.87 -4.81 2.06
C THR A 239 -13.42 -3.35 2.13
N ASN A 240 -13.58 -2.59 1.05
CA ASN A 240 -13.25 -1.16 1.07
C ASN A 240 -14.25 -0.38 1.93
N TYR A 241 -13.87 0.78 2.43
CA TYR A 241 -14.74 1.61 3.28
C TYR A 241 -16.09 1.93 2.61
N GLY A 242 -16.10 2.27 1.32
CA GLY A 242 -17.32 2.59 0.58
C GLY A 242 -18.25 1.40 0.35
N ASP A 243 -17.76 0.17 0.45
CA ASP A 243 -18.54 -1.03 0.19
C ASP A 243 -19.20 -1.59 1.48
N ILE A 244 -18.79 -1.10 2.67
CA ILE A 244 -19.27 -1.63 3.96
C ILE A 244 -20.76 -1.37 4.18
N GLU A 245 -21.31 -0.27 3.66
CA GLU A 245 -22.72 0.07 3.79
C GLU A 245 -23.64 -0.89 3.02
N ASP A 246 -23.15 -1.43 1.91
CA ASP A 246 -23.91 -2.27 0.98
C ASP A 246 -23.83 -3.77 1.29
N LEU A 247 -23.15 -4.15 2.38
CA LEU A 247 -22.95 -5.55 2.74
C LEU A 247 -24.27 -6.24 3.12
N SER A 248 -24.44 -7.47 2.65
CA SER A 248 -25.50 -8.37 3.10
C SER A 248 -25.32 -8.77 4.56
N ARG A 249 -26.40 -9.29 5.20
CA ARG A 249 -26.31 -9.76 6.59
C ARG A 249 -25.27 -10.86 6.81
N GLU A 250 -25.06 -11.71 5.81
CA GLU A 250 -24.08 -12.81 5.84
C GLU A 250 -22.64 -12.28 5.73
N GLU A 251 -22.44 -11.18 5.00
CA GLU A 251 -21.15 -10.50 4.88
C GLU A 251 -20.84 -9.62 6.08
N ILE A 252 -21.87 -9.02 6.71
CA ILE A 252 -21.71 -8.24 7.94
C ILE A 252 -21.24 -9.13 9.09
N THR A 253 -21.85 -10.33 9.24
CA THR A 253 -21.54 -11.25 10.34
C THR A 253 -21.17 -12.62 9.81
N ARG A 254 -19.94 -13.05 10.07
CA ARG A 254 -19.44 -14.40 9.69
C ARG A 254 -19.08 -15.21 10.94
N GLU A 255 -19.41 -16.50 10.92
CA GLU A 255 -19.03 -17.44 11.99
C GLU A 255 -17.79 -18.20 11.59
N ILE A 256 -16.73 -18.05 12.36
CA ILE A 256 -15.45 -18.73 12.16
C ILE A 256 -15.46 -20.02 12.97
N GLN A 257 -15.14 -21.14 12.31
CA GLN A 257 -15.17 -22.46 12.93
C GLN A 257 -13.82 -22.88 13.51
N GLN A 258 -12.73 -22.48 12.87
CA GLN A 258 -11.39 -22.93 13.27
C GLN A 258 -10.40 -21.78 13.42
N ASN A 259 -10.16 -21.03 12.35
CA ASN A 259 -9.11 -20.03 12.30
C ASN A 259 -9.56 -18.78 11.58
N GLY A 260 -9.22 -17.64 12.14
CA GLY A 260 -9.51 -16.35 11.52
C GLY A 260 -9.02 -15.18 12.34
N TRP A 261 -9.08 -14.03 11.74
CA TRP A 261 -8.76 -12.74 12.33
C TRP A 261 -9.45 -11.65 11.51
N ILE A 262 -9.65 -10.46 12.09
CA ILE A 262 -10.28 -9.32 11.41
C ILE A 262 -9.69 -8.01 11.91
N GLY A 263 -9.59 -7.01 11.01
CA GLY A 263 -9.13 -5.68 11.37
C GLY A 263 -9.24 -4.67 10.25
N PHE A 264 -8.55 -3.55 10.42
CA PHE A 264 -8.38 -2.54 9.39
C PHE A 264 -6.95 -2.52 8.87
N THR A 265 -6.80 -2.33 7.57
CA THR A 265 -5.52 -2.19 6.90
C THR A 265 -5.44 -0.89 6.14
N ASP A 266 -4.32 -0.22 6.27
CA ASP A 266 -3.85 0.87 5.41
C ASP A 266 -2.65 0.35 4.58
N LYS A 267 -2.05 1.17 3.73
CA LYS A 267 -0.94 0.75 2.87
C LYS A 267 0.19 0.05 3.65
N TYR A 268 0.66 0.62 4.76
CA TYR A 268 1.84 0.16 5.49
C TYR A 268 1.58 -0.30 6.93
N TRP A 269 0.37 -0.06 7.46
CA TRP A 269 -0.02 -0.32 8.84
C TRP A 269 -1.29 -1.14 8.88
N MET A 270 -1.51 -1.82 9.98
CA MET A 270 -2.78 -2.48 10.24
C MET A 270 -3.04 -2.62 11.74
N SER A 271 -4.30 -2.79 12.08
CA SER A 271 -4.74 -3.23 13.40
C SER A 271 -5.69 -4.40 13.24
N THR A 272 -5.41 -5.52 13.92
CA THR A 272 -6.19 -6.76 13.77
C THR A 272 -6.47 -7.42 15.11
N LEU A 273 -7.71 -7.89 15.26
CA LEU A 273 -8.20 -8.70 16.37
C LEU A 273 -7.97 -10.18 16.02
N ILE A 274 -7.30 -10.90 16.89
CA ILE A 274 -6.84 -12.28 16.63
C ILE A 274 -7.20 -13.14 17.85
N PRO A 275 -8.16 -14.08 17.73
CA PRO A 275 -8.42 -15.06 18.79
C PRO A 275 -7.27 -16.06 18.87
N LYS A 276 -7.25 -16.91 19.89
CA LYS A 276 -6.29 -18.03 19.93
C LYS A 276 -6.62 -19.04 18.83
N ALA A 277 -5.60 -19.68 18.28
CA ALA A 277 -5.74 -20.70 17.24
C ALA A 277 -6.74 -21.81 17.65
N GLY A 278 -7.59 -22.23 16.72
CA GLY A 278 -8.62 -23.24 16.94
C GLY A 278 -9.86 -22.75 17.71
N GLN A 279 -9.95 -21.48 18.04
CA GLN A 279 -11.09 -20.91 18.77
C GLN A 279 -12.17 -20.42 17.80
N THR A 280 -13.39 -20.94 17.96
CA THR A 280 -14.57 -20.42 17.22
C THR A 280 -14.92 -19.01 17.67
N PHE A 281 -15.38 -18.16 16.76
CA PHE A 281 -15.83 -16.82 17.08
C PHE A 281 -16.72 -16.26 15.96
N LYS A 282 -17.37 -15.13 16.22
CA LYS A 282 -18.08 -14.34 15.21
C LYS A 282 -17.29 -13.08 14.92
N MET A 283 -17.05 -12.83 13.63
CA MET A 283 -16.56 -11.52 13.19
C MET A 283 -17.69 -10.70 12.61
N ASP A 284 -17.68 -9.40 12.88
CA ASP A 284 -18.61 -8.44 12.30
C ASP A 284 -17.82 -7.26 11.71
N GLN A 285 -18.34 -6.71 10.61
CA GLN A 285 -17.90 -5.45 10.04
C GLN A 285 -19.10 -4.55 9.77
N ARG A 286 -19.08 -3.30 10.23
CA ARG A 286 -20.23 -2.40 10.14
C ARG A 286 -19.81 -0.95 9.99
N TYR A 287 -20.67 -0.20 9.29
CA TYR A 287 -20.64 1.25 9.32
C TYR A 287 -21.87 1.78 10.06
N PHE A 288 -21.67 2.80 10.88
CA PHE A 288 -22.71 3.47 11.64
C PHE A 288 -22.83 4.93 11.18
N PRO A 289 -23.78 5.26 10.27
CA PRO A 289 -23.90 6.60 9.69
C PRO A 289 -24.14 7.71 10.72
N SER A 290 -24.83 7.39 11.83
CA SER A 290 -25.15 8.39 12.88
C SER A 290 -23.92 8.92 13.63
N SER A 291 -22.87 8.14 13.73
CA SER A 291 -21.61 8.48 14.41
C SER A 291 -20.40 8.51 13.47
N ASP A 292 -20.63 8.27 12.19
CA ASP A 292 -19.58 8.13 11.16
C ASP A 292 -18.48 7.14 11.58
N ASN A 293 -18.89 5.99 12.16
CA ASN A 293 -17.98 4.98 12.65
C ASN A 293 -17.94 3.75 11.76
N PHE A 294 -16.73 3.36 11.36
CA PHE A 294 -16.43 2.04 10.84
C PHE A 294 -15.97 1.16 11.99
N GLU A 295 -16.59 -0.01 12.15
CA GLU A 295 -16.29 -0.91 13.26
C GLU A 295 -16.10 -2.33 12.80
N VAL A 296 -15.08 -3.01 13.36
CA VAL A 296 -14.91 -4.44 13.26
C VAL A 296 -14.92 -5.06 14.64
N TRP A 297 -15.59 -6.21 14.75
CA TRP A 297 -15.81 -6.89 16.02
C TRP A 297 -15.36 -8.35 15.93
N MET A 298 -14.76 -8.82 17.02
CA MET A 298 -14.51 -10.22 17.32
C MET A 298 -15.31 -10.59 18.55
N ARG A 299 -16.31 -11.46 18.41
CA ARG A 299 -17.15 -11.93 19.51
C ARG A 299 -16.91 -13.41 19.76
N LEU A 300 -16.40 -13.75 20.93
CA LEU A 300 -16.13 -15.12 21.33
C LEU A 300 -17.38 -15.82 21.87
N PRO A 301 -17.42 -17.14 21.94
CA PRO A 301 -18.55 -17.87 22.53
C PRO A 301 -18.86 -17.44 23.97
N PRO A 302 -20.13 -17.52 24.39
CA PRO A 302 -20.52 -17.17 25.75
C PRO A 302 -19.89 -18.10 26.78
N VAL A 303 -19.48 -17.51 27.91
CA VAL A 303 -18.89 -18.20 29.04
C VAL A 303 -19.87 -18.13 30.21
N GLN A 304 -20.16 -19.27 30.84
CA GLN A 304 -20.92 -19.34 32.08
C GLN A 304 -19.95 -19.29 33.25
N VAL A 305 -20.25 -18.44 34.25
CA VAL A 305 -19.46 -18.31 35.48
C VAL A 305 -20.39 -18.51 36.68
N ASN A 306 -20.19 -19.61 37.38
CA ASN A 306 -20.99 -19.93 38.54
C ASN A 306 -20.63 -19.03 39.73
N ILE A 307 -21.45 -19.06 40.79
CA ILE A 307 -21.23 -18.28 42.00
C ILE A 307 -19.85 -18.63 42.59
N ASN A 308 -19.06 -17.59 42.95
CA ASN A 308 -17.69 -17.70 43.47
C ASN A 308 -16.67 -18.37 42.52
N GLU A 309 -17.00 -18.51 41.23
CA GLU A 309 -16.07 -18.98 40.23
C GLU A 309 -15.51 -17.81 39.40
N SER A 310 -14.48 -18.11 38.64
CA SER A 310 -13.86 -17.18 37.68
C SER A 310 -13.69 -17.81 36.32
N ALA A 311 -13.74 -16.98 35.28
CA ALA A 311 -13.38 -17.37 33.93
C ALA A 311 -12.42 -16.36 33.34
N SER A 312 -11.55 -16.81 32.43
CA SER A 312 -10.59 -15.97 31.73
C SER A 312 -10.52 -16.35 30.27
N VAL A 313 -10.38 -15.36 29.41
CA VAL A 313 -10.22 -15.50 27.97
C VAL A 313 -9.08 -14.60 27.51
N THR A 314 -8.20 -15.15 26.70
CA THR A 314 -7.04 -14.43 26.16
C THR A 314 -7.14 -14.33 24.65
N THR A 315 -6.93 -13.13 24.12
CA THR A 315 -6.91 -12.82 22.68
C THR A 315 -5.68 -11.98 22.36
N ASN A 316 -5.32 -11.92 21.09
CA ASN A 316 -4.25 -11.10 20.62
C ASN A 316 -4.81 -9.89 19.86
N LEU A 317 -4.08 -8.77 19.90
CA LEU A 317 -4.31 -7.58 19.12
C LEU A 317 -3.01 -7.15 18.49
N PHE A 318 -2.95 -7.19 17.16
CA PHE A 318 -1.83 -6.62 16.42
C PHE A 318 -2.15 -5.15 16.11
N VAL A 319 -1.22 -4.23 16.42
CA VAL A 319 -1.29 -2.82 16.00
C VAL A 319 0.11 -2.39 15.62
N GLY A 320 0.39 -2.29 14.32
CA GLY A 320 1.77 -2.03 13.91
C GLY A 320 2.00 -1.93 12.42
N ALA A 321 3.28 -1.88 12.10
CA ALA A 321 3.78 -1.86 10.73
C ALA A 321 3.67 -3.25 10.08
N LYS A 322 3.28 -3.30 8.80
CA LYS A 322 3.19 -4.55 8.02
C LYS A 322 4.57 -5.02 7.56
N GLU A 323 5.52 -5.15 8.48
CA GLU A 323 6.82 -5.76 8.21
C GLU A 323 6.64 -7.25 7.91
N VAL A 324 6.90 -7.64 6.66
CA VAL A 324 6.55 -9.00 6.17
C VAL A 324 7.20 -10.09 7.00
N ASN A 325 8.45 -9.93 7.40
CA ASN A 325 9.17 -10.91 8.23
C ASN A 325 8.59 -11.01 9.65
N THR A 326 8.16 -9.89 10.25
CA THR A 326 7.50 -9.84 11.55
C THR A 326 6.14 -10.53 11.50
N ILE A 327 5.32 -10.23 10.48
CA ILE A 327 4.01 -10.88 10.26
C ILE A 327 4.18 -12.39 10.06
N LYS A 328 5.18 -12.80 9.25
CA LYS A 328 5.49 -14.21 9.01
C LYS A 328 5.92 -14.92 10.30
N SER A 329 6.69 -14.27 11.15
CA SER A 329 7.07 -14.80 12.47
C SER A 329 5.84 -15.03 13.35
N TYR A 330 4.90 -14.07 13.40
CA TYR A 330 3.64 -14.24 14.13
C TYR A 330 2.77 -15.37 13.56
N GLN A 331 2.65 -15.47 12.24
CA GLN A 331 1.95 -16.58 11.60
C GLN A 331 2.47 -17.94 12.09
N GLN A 332 3.79 -18.07 12.23
CA GLN A 332 4.42 -19.33 12.64
C GLN A 332 4.39 -19.56 14.15
N SER A 333 4.65 -18.53 14.95
CA SER A 333 4.79 -18.66 16.41
C SER A 333 3.46 -18.72 17.15
N LEU A 334 2.43 -18.06 16.63
CA LEU A 334 1.10 -17.97 17.23
C LEU A 334 0.05 -18.79 16.47
N ASP A 335 0.45 -19.51 15.42
CA ASP A 335 -0.41 -20.31 14.54
C ASP A 335 -1.59 -19.50 13.96
N ILE A 336 -1.30 -18.27 13.49
CA ILE A 336 -2.29 -17.39 12.87
C ILE A 336 -2.41 -17.73 11.40
N GLU A 337 -3.56 -18.24 10.98
CA GLU A 337 -3.76 -18.72 9.62
C GLU A 337 -3.58 -17.60 8.58
N ASN A 338 -2.68 -17.84 7.61
CA ASN A 338 -2.43 -16.96 6.47
C ASN A 338 -2.23 -15.46 6.84
N PHE A 339 -1.62 -15.16 8.01
CA PHE A 339 -1.45 -13.79 8.46
C PHE A 339 -0.58 -12.95 7.52
N VAL A 340 0.32 -13.56 6.77
CA VAL A 340 1.10 -12.91 5.71
C VAL A 340 0.20 -12.36 4.59
N ASP A 341 -1.03 -12.86 4.43
CA ASP A 341 -1.99 -12.38 3.45
C ASP A 341 -2.71 -11.08 3.86
N SER A 342 -2.46 -10.59 5.07
CA SER A 342 -2.79 -9.19 5.46
C SER A 342 -2.00 -8.14 4.67
N VAL A 343 -0.90 -8.52 4.05
CA VAL A 343 -0.21 -7.73 3.03
C VAL A 343 -0.87 -8.02 1.69
N ASP A 344 -1.33 -6.98 1.02
CA ASP A 344 -2.03 -7.10 -0.25
C ASP A 344 -1.09 -7.52 -1.40
N TRP A 345 -0.95 -8.84 -1.63
CA TRP A 345 -0.08 -9.40 -2.67
C TRP A 345 -0.68 -9.32 -4.09
N GLY A 346 -1.96 -9.01 -4.23
CA GLY A 346 -2.68 -8.92 -5.49
C GLY A 346 -2.90 -10.26 -6.20
N TRP A 347 -3.44 -10.19 -7.42
CA TRP A 347 -3.85 -11.38 -8.20
C TRP A 347 -2.70 -12.34 -8.55
N PHE A 348 -1.49 -11.83 -8.66
CA PHE A 348 -0.31 -12.64 -8.95
C PHE A 348 0.46 -13.06 -7.68
N PHE A 349 -0.26 -13.24 -6.54
CA PHE A 349 0.35 -13.56 -5.24
C PHE A 349 1.34 -14.74 -5.29
N TYR A 350 1.09 -15.73 -6.15
CA TYR A 350 1.97 -16.88 -6.39
C TYR A 350 3.33 -16.50 -7.01
N LEU A 351 3.45 -15.33 -7.65
CA LEU A 351 4.71 -14.73 -8.11
C LEU A 351 5.18 -13.62 -7.16
N THR A 352 4.25 -12.81 -6.67
CA THR A 352 4.55 -11.64 -5.85
C THR A 352 5.25 -12.01 -4.54
N LYS A 353 4.72 -13.03 -3.82
CA LYS A 353 5.35 -13.51 -2.58
C LYS A 353 6.78 -14.06 -2.80
N PRO A 354 7.05 -14.98 -3.74
CA PRO A 354 8.41 -15.43 -4.03
C PRO A 354 9.35 -14.30 -4.47
N ILE A 355 8.86 -13.35 -5.26
CA ILE A 355 9.63 -12.18 -5.71
C ILE A 355 10.03 -11.33 -4.50
N PHE A 356 9.11 -11.08 -3.56
CA PHE A 356 9.42 -10.35 -2.33
C PHE A 356 10.50 -11.06 -1.50
N PHE A 357 10.33 -12.36 -1.20
CA PHE A 357 11.31 -13.09 -0.39
C PHE A 357 12.67 -13.18 -1.07
N LEU A 358 12.72 -13.27 -2.39
CA LEU A 358 13.97 -13.24 -3.13
C LEU A 358 14.62 -11.84 -3.09
N LEU A 359 13.81 -10.77 -3.18
CA LEU A 359 14.28 -9.39 -3.05
C LEU A 359 14.86 -9.14 -1.65
N ASP A 360 14.17 -9.59 -0.60
CA ASP A 360 14.62 -9.49 0.78
C ASP A 360 15.91 -10.29 1.02
N TRP A 361 15.98 -11.49 0.44
CA TRP A 361 17.22 -12.28 0.46
C TRP A 361 18.39 -11.55 -0.21
N PHE A 362 18.19 -10.91 -1.38
CA PHE A 362 19.23 -10.05 -1.96
C PHE A 362 19.58 -8.86 -1.06
N ASN A 363 18.59 -8.28 -0.38
CA ASN A 363 18.82 -7.16 0.52
C ASN A 363 19.69 -7.55 1.74
N SER A 364 19.63 -8.79 2.19
CA SER A 364 20.50 -9.28 3.26
C SER A 364 22.00 -9.25 2.91
N PHE A 365 22.35 -9.26 1.62
CA PHE A 365 23.74 -9.14 1.15
C PHE A 365 24.12 -7.71 0.76
N THR A 366 23.22 -7.02 0.05
CA THR A 366 23.53 -5.71 -0.52
C THR A 366 23.39 -4.59 0.49
N HIS A 367 22.56 -4.80 1.54
CA HIS A 367 22.14 -3.78 2.50
C HIS A 367 21.63 -2.49 1.82
N ASN A 368 21.13 -2.63 0.57
CA ASN A 368 20.60 -1.53 -0.22
C ASN A 368 19.54 -2.06 -1.18
N MET A 369 18.31 -1.64 -0.96
CA MET A 369 17.14 -2.15 -1.68
C MET A 369 17.18 -1.87 -3.19
N GLY A 370 17.78 -0.76 -3.62
CA GLY A 370 17.94 -0.43 -5.04
C GLY A 370 18.88 -1.40 -5.76
N TRP A 371 20.01 -1.77 -5.15
CA TRP A 371 20.88 -2.81 -5.70
C TRP A 371 20.21 -4.18 -5.68
N SER A 372 19.39 -4.47 -4.68
CA SER A 372 18.62 -5.71 -4.61
C SER A 372 17.62 -5.83 -5.75
N ILE A 373 16.95 -4.73 -6.14
CA ILE A 373 16.07 -4.67 -7.31
C ILE A 373 16.85 -4.98 -8.60
N ILE A 374 18.05 -4.44 -8.77
CA ILE A 374 18.89 -4.69 -9.96
C ILE A 374 19.34 -6.15 -10.00
N LEU A 375 19.78 -6.73 -8.87
CA LEU A 375 20.18 -8.14 -8.78
C LEU A 375 19.01 -9.09 -9.03
N LEU A 376 17.85 -8.80 -8.47
CA LEU A 376 16.61 -9.53 -8.73
C LEU A 376 16.26 -9.50 -10.22
N THR A 377 16.38 -8.33 -10.86
CA THR A 377 16.13 -8.18 -12.29
C THR A 377 17.10 -9.05 -13.11
N LEU A 378 18.38 -9.02 -12.76
CA LEU A 378 19.39 -9.85 -13.41
C LEU A 378 19.11 -11.35 -13.23
N PHE A 379 18.73 -11.77 -12.02
CA PHE A 379 18.37 -13.15 -11.72
C PHE A 379 17.18 -13.62 -12.55
N ILE A 380 16.08 -12.86 -12.57
CA ILE A 380 14.89 -13.18 -13.36
C ILE A 380 15.24 -13.24 -14.87
N LYS A 381 16.02 -12.28 -15.38
CA LYS A 381 16.46 -12.28 -16.79
C LYS A 381 17.35 -13.46 -17.12
N THR A 382 18.16 -13.93 -16.19
CA THR A 382 19.00 -15.13 -16.36
C THR A 382 18.13 -16.39 -16.39
N LEU A 383 17.15 -16.50 -15.50
CA LEU A 383 16.19 -17.60 -15.49
C LEU A 383 15.39 -17.69 -16.80
N LEU A 384 14.97 -16.55 -17.33
CA LEU A 384 14.20 -16.44 -18.58
C LEU A 384 15.08 -16.43 -19.84
N PHE A 385 16.42 -16.47 -19.69
CA PHE A 385 17.35 -16.38 -20.80
C PHE A 385 17.14 -17.42 -21.91
N PRO A 386 16.88 -18.73 -21.63
CA PRO A 386 16.67 -19.71 -22.69
C PRO A 386 15.50 -19.37 -23.63
N LEU A 387 14.45 -18.79 -23.07
CA LEU A 387 13.28 -18.35 -23.85
C LEU A 387 13.57 -17.07 -24.62
N SER A 388 14.20 -16.10 -23.98
CA SER A 388 14.65 -14.84 -24.59
C SER A 388 15.62 -15.10 -25.73
N TYR A 389 16.54 -16.08 -25.59
CA TYR A 389 17.49 -16.48 -26.66
C TYR A 389 16.75 -16.93 -27.91
N LYS A 390 15.78 -17.85 -27.80
CA LYS A 390 14.99 -18.32 -28.96
C LYS A 390 14.25 -17.17 -29.64
N SER A 391 13.70 -16.26 -28.88
CA SER A 391 13.01 -15.07 -29.38
C SER A 391 13.97 -14.13 -30.14
N PHE A 392 15.11 -13.79 -29.56
CA PHE A 392 16.06 -12.88 -30.15
C PHE A 392 16.74 -13.48 -31.41
N VAL A 393 16.97 -14.81 -31.45
CA VAL A 393 17.41 -15.51 -32.67
C VAL A 393 16.34 -15.36 -33.77
N SER A 394 15.05 -15.55 -33.47
CA SER A 394 13.96 -15.36 -34.43
C SER A 394 13.90 -13.92 -34.93
N MET A 395 14.02 -12.93 -34.03
CA MET A 395 14.06 -11.51 -34.39
C MET A 395 15.29 -11.17 -35.26
N SER A 396 16.44 -11.78 -34.99
CA SER A 396 17.66 -11.60 -35.77
C SER A 396 17.45 -12.11 -37.21
N ARG A 397 16.85 -13.29 -37.38
CA ARG A 397 16.50 -13.82 -38.71
C ARG A 397 15.51 -12.91 -39.43
N MET A 398 14.49 -12.41 -38.72
CA MET A 398 13.52 -11.48 -39.31
C MET A 398 14.18 -10.18 -39.79
N LYS A 399 15.20 -9.69 -39.06
CA LYS A 399 15.96 -8.51 -39.47
C LYS A 399 16.75 -8.74 -40.77
N HIS A 400 17.27 -9.96 -41.01
CA HIS A 400 17.87 -10.34 -42.29
C HIS A 400 16.87 -10.36 -43.45
N LEU A 401 15.60 -10.64 -43.19
CA LEU A 401 14.54 -10.65 -44.20
C LEU A 401 14.00 -9.25 -44.56
N GLN A 402 14.37 -8.20 -43.82
CA GLN A 402 13.88 -6.84 -44.07
C GLN A 402 13.99 -6.38 -45.53
N PRO A 403 15.11 -6.60 -46.26
CA PRO A 403 15.22 -6.19 -47.68
C PRO A 403 14.21 -6.91 -48.59
N GLN A 404 13.87 -8.18 -48.27
CA GLN A 404 12.86 -8.95 -49.01
C GLN A 404 11.46 -8.45 -48.69
N MET A 405 11.18 -8.17 -47.41
CA MET A 405 9.92 -7.59 -46.97
C MET A 405 9.65 -6.23 -47.62
N GLU A 406 10.68 -5.37 -47.74
CA GLU A 406 10.55 -4.08 -48.43
C GLU A 406 10.25 -4.24 -49.92
N LYS A 407 10.83 -5.24 -50.59
CA LYS A 407 10.51 -5.56 -52.00
C LYS A 407 9.05 -6.01 -52.13
N ILE A 408 8.60 -6.92 -51.27
CA ILE A 408 7.20 -7.38 -51.23
C ILE A 408 6.27 -6.19 -51.04
N LYS A 409 6.57 -5.31 -50.08
CA LYS A 409 5.77 -4.10 -49.82
C LYS A 409 5.68 -3.17 -51.05
N LYS A 410 6.81 -2.97 -51.76
CA LYS A 410 6.82 -2.16 -53.00
C LYS A 410 5.99 -2.81 -54.10
N ASN A 411 6.04 -4.15 -54.23
CA ASN A 411 5.32 -4.89 -55.27
C ASN A 411 3.81 -5.00 -54.98
N ALA A 412 3.42 -5.08 -53.72
CA ALA A 412 2.00 -5.14 -53.31
C ALA A 412 1.30 -3.77 -53.39
N GLY A 413 2.05 -2.65 -53.35
CA GLY A 413 1.48 -1.30 -53.38
C GLY A 413 0.46 -1.09 -52.24
N ASP A 414 -0.76 -0.72 -52.60
CA ASP A 414 -1.85 -0.47 -51.63
C ASP A 414 -2.71 -1.73 -51.32
N ASP A 415 -2.41 -2.88 -52.01
CA ASP A 415 -3.11 -4.15 -51.75
C ASP A 415 -2.64 -4.79 -50.45
N ARG A 416 -3.33 -4.54 -49.36
CA ARG A 416 -3.03 -5.07 -48.02
C ARG A 416 -3.20 -6.59 -47.92
N ALA A 417 -4.18 -7.16 -48.64
CA ALA A 417 -4.41 -8.61 -48.61
C ALA A 417 -3.24 -9.35 -49.28
N LYS A 418 -2.81 -8.88 -50.44
CA LYS A 418 -1.66 -9.42 -51.16
C LYS A 418 -0.35 -9.25 -50.36
N LEU A 419 -0.13 -8.09 -49.74
CA LEU A 419 1.01 -7.85 -48.86
C LEU A 419 1.06 -8.85 -47.70
N GLN A 420 -0.04 -9.07 -47.02
CA GLN A 420 -0.11 -10.00 -45.89
C GLN A 420 0.11 -11.44 -46.34
N GLN A 421 -0.45 -11.85 -47.47
CA GLN A 421 -0.29 -13.20 -48.03
C GLN A 421 1.17 -13.47 -48.43
N GLU A 422 1.81 -12.52 -49.10
CA GLU A 422 3.22 -12.66 -49.53
C GLU A 422 4.19 -12.64 -48.35
N LEU A 423 3.94 -11.80 -47.33
CA LEU A 423 4.71 -11.79 -46.08
C LEU A 423 4.58 -13.12 -45.32
N MET A 424 3.37 -13.66 -45.20
CA MET A 424 3.15 -14.96 -44.54
C MET A 424 3.81 -16.11 -45.30
N ALA A 425 3.80 -16.08 -46.68
CA ALA A 425 4.51 -17.04 -47.51
C ALA A 425 6.03 -16.95 -47.30
N LEU A 426 6.60 -15.72 -47.20
CA LEU A 426 8.01 -15.51 -46.91
C LEU A 426 8.37 -16.08 -45.51
N TYR A 427 7.60 -15.79 -44.49
CA TYR A 427 7.85 -16.29 -43.13
C TYR A 427 7.79 -17.82 -43.05
N LYS A 428 6.83 -18.45 -43.74
CA LYS A 428 6.76 -19.93 -43.84
C LYS A 428 7.96 -20.51 -44.56
N LYS A 429 8.38 -19.91 -45.69
CA LYS A 429 9.54 -20.34 -46.48
C LYS A 429 10.82 -20.29 -45.65
N GLU A 430 11.05 -19.19 -44.94
CA GLU A 430 12.27 -18.96 -44.17
C GLU A 430 12.21 -19.55 -42.75
N LYS A 431 11.09 -20.24 -42.39
CA LYS A 431 10.85 -20.86 -41.08
C LYS A 431 11.02 -19.87 -39.91
N VAL A 432 10.54 -18.64 -40.08
CA VAL A 432 10.58 -17.56 -39.05
C VAL A 432 9.18 -17.36 -38.52
N ASN A 433 9.06 -17.31 -37.18
CA ASN A 433 7.80 -17.01 -36.53
C ASN A 433 7.77 -15.53 -36.11
N PRO A 434 6.90 -14.68 -36.69
CA PRO A 434 6.81 -13.27 -36.33
C PRO A 434 6.32 -13.04 -34.89
N VAL A 435 5.52 -13.97 -34.35
CA VAL A 435 5.00 -13.89 -32.99
C VAL A 435 6.10 -14.15 -31.94
N ALA A 436 7.18 -14.84 -32.30
CA ALA A 436 8.28 -15.10 -31.39
C ALA A 436 8.91 -13.81 -30.82
N GLY A 437 8.84 -12.70 -31.57
CA GLY A 437 9.37 -11.40 -31.14
C GLY A 437 8.61 -10.75 -29.97
N CYS A 438 7.32 -11.02 -29.82
CA CYS A 438 6.51 -10.47 -28.72
C CYS A 438 6.49 -11.38 -27.46
N LEU A 439 6.97 -12.62 -27.56
CA LEU A 439 6.93 -13.59 -26.46
C LEU A 439 7.64 -13.10 -25.18
N PRO A 440 8.82 -12.45 -25.23
CA PRO A 440 9.45 -11.89 -24.03
C PRO A 440 8.60 -10.81 -23.34
N ILE A 441 7.86 -10.01 -24.12
CA ILE A 441 7.00 -8.96 -23.58
C ILE A 441 5.82 -9.60 -22.83
N LEU A 442 5.16 -10.61 -23.42
CA LEU A 442 4.04 -11.30 -22.79
C LEU A 442 4.44 -11.96 -21.46
N LEU A 443 5.63 -12.56 -21.41
CA LEU A 443 6.14 -13.17 -20.18
C LEU A 443 6.55 -12.12 -19.14
N GLN A 444 6.98 -10.93 -19.60
CA GLN A 444 7.39 -9.83 -18.74
C GLN A 444 6.20 -9.19 -17.99
N ILE A 445 4.98 -9.25 -18.53
CA ILE A 445 3.80 -8.61 -17.95
C ILE A 445 3.50 -9.13 -16.53
N PRO A 446 3.35 -10.45 -16.27
CA PRO A 446 3.13 -10.94 -14.90
C PRO A 446 4.28 -10.59 -13.94
N VAL A 447 5.53 -10.68 -14.41
CA VAL A 447 6.71 -10.32 -13.60
C VAL A 447 6.69 -8.83 -13.26
N PHE A 448 6.34 -7.98 -14.22
CA PHE A 448 6.24 -6.55 -14.00
C PHE A 448 5.15 -6.21 -12.97
N PHE A 449 3.94 -6.73 -13.14
CA PHE A 449 2.85 -6.47 -12.18
C PHE A 449 3.16 -7.01 -10.78
N SER A 450 3.78 -8.18 -10.69
CA SER A 450 4.20 -8.73 -9.39
C SER A 450 5.26 -7.86 -8.71
N LEU A 451 6.29 -7.42 -9.46
CA LEU A 451 7.33 -6.57 -8.91
C LEU A 451 6.79 -5.17 -8.58
N TYR A 452 5.92 -4.62 -9.44
CA TYR A 452 5.25 -3.37 -9.16
C TYR A 452 4.47 -3.45 -7.84
N LYS A 453 3.70 -4.53 -7.64
CA LYS A 453 2.97 -4.76 -6.40
C LYS A 453 3.90 -4.81 -5.19
N VAL A 454 4.99 -5.60 -5.24
CA VAL A 454 6.00 -5.66 -4.17
C VAL A 454 6.54 -4.27 -3.84
N LEU A 455 7.01 -3.53 -4.84
CA LEU A 455 7.64 -2.22 -4.63
C LEU A 455 6.67 -1.14 -4.14
N PHE A 456 5.37 -1.34 -4.38
CA PHE A 456 4.34 -0.38 -4.00
C PHE A 456 3.78 -0.64 -2.60
N VAL A 457 3.53 -1.92 -2.24
CA VAL A 457 2.79 -2.24 -1.01
C VAL A 457 3.67 -2.56 0.19
N THR A 458 4.94 -2.94 -0.02
CA THR A 458 5.78 -3.38 1.09
C THR A 458 6.46 -2.21 1.80
N ILE A 459 6.41 -2.24 3.14
CA ILE A 459 6.98 -1.18 3.98
C ILE A 459 8.50 -1.10 3.87
N GLU A 460 9.15 -2.18 3.45
CA GLU A 460 10.59 -2.26 3.27
C GLU A 460 11.12 -1.32 2.18
N MET A 461 10.22 -0.84 1.30
CA MET A 461 10.54 0.17 0.28
C MET A 461 10.43 1.60 0.79
N ARG A 462 9.61 1.81 1.85
CA ARG A 462 9.34 3.14 2.38
C ARG A 462 10.59 3.72 3.03
N HIS A 463 10.98 4.91 2.58
CA HIS A 463 12.19 5.63 3.01
C HIS A 463 13.49 4.80 2.81
N ALA A 464 13.47 3.80 1.93
CA ALA A 464 14.65 3.03 1.58
C ALA A 464 15.52 3.82 0.58
N PRO A 465 16.77 4.16 0.93
CA PRO A 465 17.64 4.92 0.02
C PRO A 465 18.26 4.01 -1.06
N PHE A 466 18.57 4.60 -2.22
CA PHE A 466 19.40 3.97 -3.24
C PHE A 466 20.78 4.64 -3.29
N ILE A 467 21.06 5.37 -4.35
CA ILE A 467 22.30 6.13 -4.54
C ILE A 467 22.01 7.58 -4.93
N GLY A 468 22.91 8.49 -4.62
CA GLY A 468 22.80 9.90 -4.98
C GLY A 468 21.61 10.59 -4.30
N TRP A 469 20.70 11.13 -5.10
CA TRP A 469 19.54 11.91 -4.64
C TRP A 469 18.32 11.05 -4.28
N ILE A 470 18.27 9.79 -4.65
CA ILE A 470 17.15 8.90 -4.30
C ILE A 470 17.29 8.49 -2.83
N LYS A 471 16.46 9.08 -1.98
CA LYS A 471 16.38 8.80 -0.53
C LYS A 471 15.19 7.91 -0.17
N ASP A 472 14.24 7.77 -1.08
CA ASP A 472 13.03 6.94 -0.92
C ASP A 472 12.71 6.24 -2.23
N LEU A 473 12.80 4.90 -2.23
CA LEU A 473 12.46 4.08 -3.38
C LEU A 473 10.95 3.94 -3.59
N SER A 474 10.14 4.23 -2.57
CA SER A 474 8.67 4.19 -2.66
C SER A 474 8.06 5.46 -3.24
N ALA A 475 8.80 6.56 -3.27
CA ALA A 475 8.40 7.85 -3.81
C ALA A 475 8.91 8.06 -5.26
N PRO A 476 8.32 8.97 -6.05
CA PRO A 476 8.86 9.37 -7.34
C PRO A 476 10.26 9.99 -7.24
N ASP A 477 10.98 10.05 -8.38
CA ASP A 477 12.27 10.74 -8.46
C ASP A 477 12.10 12.24 -8.17
N PRO A 478 12.72 12.78 -7.11
CA PRO A 478 12.53 14.18 -6.70
C PRO A 478 13.18 15.21 -7.63
N THR A 479 13.99 14.77 -8.60
CA THR A 479 14.63 15.68 -9.56
C THR A 479 13.67 16.10 -10.68
N SER A 480 13.92 17.23 -11.31
CA SER A 480 13.14 17.70 -12.45
C SER A 480 14.04 18.38 -13.48
N TYR A 481 13.81 18.09 -14.77
CA TYR A 481 14.52 18.79 -15.83
C TYR A 481 14.11 20.27 -15.90
N MET A 482 12.94 20.65 -15.40
CA MET A 482 12.43 22.03 -15.46
C MET A 482 13.30 23.01 -14.68
N ASN A 483 13.89 22.57 -13.54
CA ASN A 483 14.85 23.36 -12.78
C ASN A 483 16.30 22.91 -13.01
N LEU A 484 16.57 22.26 -14.16
CA LEU A 484 17.87 21.67 -14.51
C LEU A 484 18.40 20.73 -13.40
N PHE A 485 17.52 19.88 -12.88
CA PHE A 485 17.82 18.90 -11.82
C PHE A 485 18.34 19.52 -10.53
N GLY A 486 17.81 20.70 -10.18
CA GLY A 486 18.17 21.44 -8.97
C GLY A 486 19.29 22.47 -9.14
N LEU A 487 19.80 22.70 -10.36
CA LEU A 487 20.79 23.76 -10.64
C LEU A 487 20.17 25.16 -10.64
N LEU A 488 18.86 25.28 -10.92
CA LEU A 488 18.15 26.56 -10.88
C LEU A 488 17.46 26.74 -9.50
N PRO A 489 17.41 27.98 -8.96
CA PRO A 489 16.95 28.24 -7.58
C PRO A 489 15.43 28.36 -7.46
N PHE A 490 14.66 27.54 -8.20
CA PHE A 490 13.21 27.47 -8.06
C PHE A 490 12.75 26.01 -7.94
N SER A 491 11.66 25.80 -7.22
CA SER A 491 11.06 24.48 -7.05
C SER A 491 10.36 24.03 -8.33
N PRO A 492 10.36 22.72 -8.63
CA PRO A 492 9.50 22.14 -9.66
C PRO A 492 8.02 22.49 -9.40
N PRO A 493 7.14 22.36 -10.40
CA PRO A 493 5.70 22.46 -10.19
C PRO A 493 5.25 21.53 -9.08
N ASP A 494 4.31 22.03 -8.27
CA ASP A 494 3.66 21.27 -7.22
C ASP A 494 3.07 19.96 -7.75
N PRO A 495 3.24 18.81 -7.07
CA PRO A 495 2.68 17.52 -7.47
C PRO A 495 1.17 17.54 -7.75
N THR A 496 0.41 18.40 -7.08
CA THR A 496 -1.04 18.58 -7.32
C THR A 496 -1.37 19.36 -8.58
N SER A 497 -0.39 20.05 -9.16
CA SER A 497 -0.55 20.81 -10.39
C SER A 497 -0.61 19.91 -11.62
N LEU A 498 -1.49 20.22 -12.58
CA LEU A 498 -1.51 19.57 -13.89
C LEU A 498 -0.15 19.61 -14.62
N PHE A 499 0.68 20.61 -14.31
CA PHE A 499 2.03 20.75 -14.86
C PHE A 499 3.05 19.80 -14.23
N SER A 500 2.73 19.13 -13.12
CA SER A 500 3.61 18.13 -12.48
C SER A 500 3.92 16.95 -13.40
N ILE A 501 2.99 16.58 -14.28
CA ILE A 501 3.18 15.54 -15.32
C ILE A 501 4.40 15.82 -16.22
N PHE A 502 4.74 17.09 -16.40
CA PHE A 502 5.92 17.51 -17.17
C PHE A 502 7.17 17.63 -16.29
N SER A 503 7.06 17.51 -14.98
CA SER A 503 8.20 17.55 -14.05
C SER A 503 8.87 16.19 -13.95
N ILE A 504 9.75 15.86 -14.89
CA ILE A 504 10.34 14.52 -15.02
C ILE A 504 11.76 14.51 -14.48
N GLY A 505 12.06 13.51 -13.65
CA GLY A 505 13.36 13.27 -13.06
C GLY A 505 14.38 12.60 -14.00
N VAL A 506 15.59 12.40 -13.49
CA VAL A 506 16.69 11.78 -14.23
C VAL A 506 16.40 10.31 -14.56
N TYR A 507 15.89 9.52 -13.60
CA TYR A 507 15.63 8.09 -13.82
C TYR A 507 14.52 7.84 -14.84
N PRO A 508 13.38 8.56 -14.84
CA PRO A 508 12.39 8.49 -15.92
C PRO A 508 12.98 8.83 -17.31
N ILE A 509 13.86 9.84 -17.40
CA ILE A 509 14.54 10.18 -18.65
C ILE A 509 15.44 9.01 -19.10
N LEU A 510 16.23 8.44 -18.17
CA LEU A 510 17.05 7.25 -18.46
C LEU A 510 16.19 6.07 -18.91
N MET A 511 15.01 5.89 -18.32
CA MET A 511 14.06 4.86 -18.73
C MET A 511 13.61 5.07 -20.20
N GLY A 512 13.20 6.27 -20.58
CA GLY A 512 12.82 6.60 -21.93
C GLY A 512 13.96 6.37 -22.93
N VAL A 513 15.17 6.82 -22.61
CA VAL A 513 16.38 6.65 -23.44
C VAL A 513 16.73 5.16 -23.59
N THR A 514 16.76 4.39 -22.51
CA THR A 514 17.08 2.95 -22.55
C THR A 514 16.02 2.16 -23.33
N MET A 515 14.75 2.53 -23.20
CA MET A 515 13.65 1.94 -23.96
C MET A 515 13.76 2.26 -25.46
N TRP A 516 14.12 3.50 -25.80
CA TRP A 516 14.38 3.90 -27.17
C TRP A 516 15.60 3.16 -27.76
N LEU A 517 16.71 3.02 -27.02
CA LEU A 517 17.88 2.24 -27.44
C LEU A 517 17.50 0.78 -27.75
N GLN A 518 16.73 0.16 -26.86
CA GLN A 518 16.27 -1.22 -27.04
C GLN A 518 15.41 -1.37 -28.29
N GLN A 519 14.54 -0.40 -28.55
CA GLN A 519 13.67 -0.41 -29.73
C GLN A 519 14.47 -0.37 -31.04
N LYS A 520 15.64 0.29 -31.06
CA LYS A 520 16.52 0.33 -32.24
C LYS A 520 17.12 -1.04 -32.60
N LEU A 521 17.16 -1.99 -31.69
CA LEU A 521 17.59 -3.36 -31.98
C LEU A 521 16.48 -4.17 -32.66
N ASN A 522 15.23 -3.82 -32.50
CA ASN A 522 14.10 -4.55 -33.08
C ASN A 522 13.99 -4.32 -34.60
N PRO A 523 13.45 -5.29 -35.35
CA PRO A 523 13.15 -5.08 -36.76
C PRO A 523 12.11 -3.96 -36.93
N ALA A 524 12.28 -3.13 -37.97
CA ALA A 524 11.33 -2.05 -38.22
C ALA A 524 9.96 -2.62 -38.65
N PRO A 525 8.85 -2.09 -38.11
CA PRO A 525 7.51 -2.48 -38.54
C PRO A 525 7.29 -2.16 -40.02
N THR A 526 6.56 -3.05 -40.71
CA THR A 526 6.20 -2.85 -42.11
C THR A 526 5.09 -1.81 -42.30
N ASP A 527 4.22 -1.66 -41.32
CA ASP A 527 3.15 -0.66 -41.31
C ASP A 527 3.67 0.70 -40.81
N LYS A 528 3.34 1.79 -41.52
CA LYS A 528 3.78 3.14 -41.16
C LYS A 528 3.20 3.64 -39.85
N THR A 529 1.96 3.29 -39.56
CA THR A 529 1.28 3.71 -38.34
C THR A 529 1.86 3.00 -37.12
N GLN A 530 2.10 1.70 -37.23
CA GLN A 530 2.77 0.93 -36.19
C GLN A 530 4.20 1.45 -35.93
N ALA A 531 4.94 1.81 -36.99
CA ALA A 531 6.26 2.42 -36.87
C ALA A 531 6.23 3.76 -36.12
N MET A 532 5.20 4.60 -36.38
CA MET A 532 4.99 5.85 -35.67
C MET A 532 4.64 5.65 -34.20
N ILE A 533 3.71 4.74 -33.92
CA ILE A 533 3.33 4.40 -32.52
C ILE A 533 4.57 3.93 -31.76
N PHE A 534 5.34 3.00 -32.29
CA PHE A 534 6.55 2.51 -31.63
C PHE A 534 7.59 3.63 -31.43
N ALA A 535 7.75 4.54 -32.37
CA ALA A 535 8.72 5.64 -32.25
C ALA A 535 8.39 6.60 -31.09
N TRP A 536 7.09 6.84 -30.83
CA TRP A 536 6.63 7.71 -29.75
C TRP A 536 6.49 7.01 -28.41
N MET A 537 6.26 5.69 -28.39
CA MET A 537 6.00 4.90 -27.19
C MET A 537 7.02 5.12 -26.06
N PRO A 538 8.36 5.13 -26.26
CA PRO A 538 9.31 5.36 -25.17
C PRO A 538 9.12 6.72 -24.48
N TRP A 539 8.78 7.74 -25.25
CA TRP A 539 8.57 9.09 -24.75
C TRP A 539 7.25 9.22 -24.00
N VAL A 540 6.18 8.60 -24.51
CA VAL A 540 4.89 8.54 -23.81
C VAL A 540 5.05 7.81 -22.48
N PHE A 541 5.72 6.66 -22.45
CA PHE A 541 5.98 5.93 -21.21
C PHE A 541 6.87 6.71 -20.24
N MET A 542 7.84 7.47 -20.72
CA MET A 542 8.68 8.33 -19.89
C MET A 542 7.84 9.34 -19.10
N PHE A 543 6.86 9.99 -19.73
CA PHE A 543 5.96 10.94 -19.07
C PHE A 543 4.96 10.23 -18.16
N MET A 544 4.32 9.17 -18.64
CA MET A 544 3.29 8.44 -17.93
C MET A 544 3.83 7.75 -16.66
N LEU A 545 5.01 7.15 -16.75
CA LEU A 545 5.63 6.41 -15.63
C LEU A 545 6.61 7.27 -14.82
N GLY A 546 6.80 8.53 -15.20
CA GLY A 546 7.68 9.45 -14.47
C GLY A 546 7.22 9.77 -13.05
N GLN A 547 5.93 9.61 -12.78
CA GLN A 547 5.32 9.81 -11.46
C GLN A 547 5.27 8.53 -10.61
N PHE A 548 5.75 7.40 -11.15
CA PHE A 548 5.82 6.16 -10.37
C PHE A 548 7.02 6.16 -9.42
N SER A 549 6.96 5.27 -8.42
CA SER A 549 8.03 5.11 -7.46
C SER A 549 9.40 4.91 -8.11
N ALA A 550 10.44 5.54 -7.56
CA ALA A 550 11.80 5.48 -8.07
C ALA A 550 12.31 4.02 -8.19
N GLY A 551 11.93 3.15 -7.26
CA GLY A 551 12.28 1.73 -7.29
C GLY A 551 11.77 1.03 -8.55
N LEU A 552 10.55 1.33 -8.98
CA LEU A 552 9.96 0.76 -10.19
C LEU A 552 10.65 1.29 -11.46
N VAL A 553 10.96 2.57 -11.49
CA VAL A 553 11.67 3.19 -12.64
C VAL A 553 13.09 2.64 -12.74
N ILE A 554 13.80 2.47 -11.61
CA ILE A 554 15.12 1.82 -11.56
C ILE A 554 15.06 0.38 -12.08
N TYR A 555 14.05 -0.39 -11.65
CA TYR A 555 13.80 -1.73 -12.21
C TYR A 555 13.68 -1.66 -13.74
N TRP A 556 12.88 -0.73 -14.26
CA TRP A 556 12.66 -0.61 -15.71
C TRP A 556 13.94 -0.27 -16.47
N VAL A 557 14.74 0.67 -15.97
CA VAL A 557 16.05 1.02 -16.52
C VAL A 557 16.97 -0.21 -16.55
N ALA A 558 17.09 -0.91 -15.42
CA ALA A 558 17.90 -2.13 -15.32
C ALA A 558 17.42 -3.22 -16.27
N ASN A 559 16.10 -3.46 -16.32
CA ASN A 559 15.46 -4.40 -17.23
C ASN A 559 15.79 -4.11 -18.70
N ASN A 560 15.67 -2.85 -19.12
CA ASN A 560 15.97 -2.42 -20.50
C ASN A 560 17.45 -2.60 -20.83
N LEU A 561 18.35 -2.19 -19.92
CA LEU A 561 19.80 -2.32 -20.14
C LEU A 561 20.25 -3.78 -20.24
N ILE A 562 19.78 -4.64 -19.33
CA ILE A 562 20.11 -6.07 -19.34
C ILE A 562 19.56 -6.71 -20.63
N GLN A 563 18.32 -6.42 -20.99
CA GLN A 563 17.69 -6.94 -22.21
C GLN A 563 18.40 -6.44 -23.45
N PHE A 564 18.78 -5.16 -23.49
CA PHE A 564 19.57 -4.59 -24.59
C PHE A 564 20.90 -5.34 -24.74
N GLY A 565 21.63 -5.57 -23.65
CA GLY A 565 22.88 -6.33 -23.68
C GLY A 565 22.68 -7.77 -24.16
N GLN A 566 21.68 -8.49 -23.64
CA GLN A 566 21.35 -9.85 -24.08
C GLN A 566 21.02 -9.90 -25.58
N GLN A 567 20.14 -9.02 -26.02
CA GLN A 567 19.72 -8.97 -27.42
C GLN A 567 20.87 -8.60 -28.34
N TYR A 568 21.71 -7.63 -27.98
CA TYR A 568 22.88 -7.23 -28.74
C TYR A 568 23.87 -8.37 -28.91
N ILE A 569 24.23 -9.07 -27.84
CA ILE A 569 25.15 -10.21 -27.86
C ILE A 569 24.61 -11.34 -28.75
N ILE A 570 23.31 -11.67 -28.61
CA ILE A 570 22.68 -12.72 -29.42
C ILE A 570 22.65 -12.34 -30.91
N MET A 571 22.26 -11.11 -31.24
CA MET A 571 22.26 -10.64 -32.62
C MET A 571 23.66 -10.70 -33.23
N TYR A 572 24.68 -10.25 -32.49
CA TYR A 572 26.05 -10.29 -32.92
C TYR A 572 26.53 -11.74 -33.20
N SER A 573 26.18 -12.69 -32.30
CA SER A 573 26.50 -14.12 -32.48
C SER A 573 25.79 -14.76 -33.69
N GLN A 574 24.65 -14.19 -34.13
CA GLN A 574 23.92 -14.62 -35.33
C GLN A 574 24.40 -13.91 -36.61
N GLY A 575 25.52 -13.17 -36.57
CA GLY A 575 26.08 -12.46 -37.73
C GLY A 575 25.36 -11.15 -38.09
N VAL A 576 24.38 -10.72 -37.30
CA VAL A 576 23.73 -9.41 -37.44
C VAL A 576 24.53 -8.39 -36.67
N LYS A 577 25.20 -7.46 -37.33
CA LYS A 577 25.84 -6.31 -36.68
C LYS A 577 24.80 -5.22 -36.47
N PRO A 578 24.32 -4.96 -35.21
CA PRO A 578 23.38 -3.89 -34.97
C PRO A 578 24.07 -2.54 -35.17
N ASP A 579 23.67 -1.81 -36.22
CA ASP A 579 24.15 -0.45 -36.46
C ASP A 579 23.30 0.55 -35.69
N ILE A 580 23.61 0.72 -34.42
CA ILE A 580 22.86 1.62 -33.51
C ILE A 580 23.13 3.08 -33.86
N PHE A 581 24.41 3.43 -34.10
CA PHE A 581 24.83 4.80 -34.33
C PHE A 581 24.60 5.25 -35.77
N GLY A 582 24.81 4.42 -36.78
CA GLY A 582 24.54 4.75 -38.17
C GLY A 582 23.03 4.97 -38.43
N ASN A 583 22.14 4.25 -37.73
CA ASN A 583 20.71 4.48 -37.80
C ASN A 583 20.30 5.79 -37.11
N ILE A 584 20.99 6.19 -36.07
CA ILE A 584 20.78 7.48 -35.37
C ILE A 584 21.22 8.62 -36.31
N LEU A 585 22.45 8.55 -36.87
CA LEU A 585 22.98 9.56 -37.78
C LEU A 585 22.16 9.70 -39.08
N LYS A 586 21.60 8.58 -39.59
CA LYS A 586 20.70 8.61 -40.75
C LYS A 586 19.34 9.21 -40.43
N SER A 587 18.83 9.08 -39.23
CA SER A 587 17.56 9.71 -38.86
C SER A 587 17.67 11.23 -38.72
N PHE A 588 18.81 11.76 -38.30
CA PHE A 588 19.10 13.19 -38.28
C PHE A 588 19.41 13.78 -39.67
N LYS A 589 20.05 12.99 -40.59
CA LYS A 589 20.32 13.44 -41.96
C LYS A 589 19.10 13.41 -42.90
N LYS A 590 17.99 12.80 -42.53
CA LYS A 590 16.77 12.70 -43.34
C LYS A 590 15.77 13.83 -43.07
N SER A 591 16.09 14.78 -42.18
CA SER A 591 15.32 15.96 -41.90
C SER A 591 15.83 17.23 -42.61
N GLU A 592 16.87 17.10 -43.45
CA GLU A 592 17.27 18.06 -44.48
C GLU A 592 16.78 17.54 -45.86
#